data_14efe9b7a5ccde8d75f63ac480de6530
#
_entry.id   14efe9b7a5ccde8d75f63ac480de6530
#
_cell.length_a   1.000
_cell.length_b   1.000
_cell.length_c   1.000
_cell.angle_alpha   90.00
_cell.angle_beta   90.00
_cell.angle_gamma   90.00
#
_symmetry.space_group_name_H-M   'P 1'
#
loop_
_entity.id
_entity.type
_entity.pdbx_description
1 polymer ?
#
loop_
_entity_poly.entity_id
_entity_poly.type
_entity_poly.pdbx_seq_one_letter_code
_entity_poly.pdbx_strand_id
1 'polypeptide(L)'
;IQETLKQQNTQLEREQTSYHREASRLESLRNITERYDGYGNSIRRVMEQKNHVPGIRGVVADIIHVEKNYEIAIETALGGSIQNIVTDNEDTAKRMIDFLKRNKFGRATFLPLTSMHGGGGIRNLEALKEPGVIGLANTLIHVESRFDGLADQLLGRTIVVDHIDHGIAIARK
;
A
#
# COMPACT_ATOMS: atom_id res chain seq x y z
N ILE A 1 -54.98 14.64 6.15
CA ILE A 1 -54.65 13.44 5.34
C ILE A 1 -53.46 13.74 4.39
N GLN A 2 -53.51 14.82 3.60
CA GLN A 2 -52.37 15.14 2.68
C GLN A 2 -51.08 15.49 3.38
N GLU A 3 -51.13 16.19 4.50
CA GLU A 3 -49.99 16.58 5.29
C GLU A 3 -49.28 15.37 5.96
N THR A 4 -50.08 14.42 6.45
CA THR A 4 -49.62 13.16 7.02
C THR A 4 -48.91 12.29 5.96
N LEU A 5 -49.44 12.23 4.75
CA LEU A 5 -48.86 11.50 3.63
C LEU A 5 -47.53 12.12 3.20
N LYS A 6 -47.42 13.45 3.17
CA LYS A 6 -46.19 14.17 2.85
C LYS A 6 -45.09 13.94 3.91
N GLN A 7 -45.48 13.94 5.20
CA GLN A 7 -44.55 13.64 6.30
C GLN A 7 -44.03 12.20 6.21
N GLN A 8 -44.93 11.23 5.96
CA GLN A 8 -44.53 9.83 5.82
C GLN A 8 -43.62 9.60 4.61
N ASN A 9 -43.87 10.25 3.47
CA ASN A 9 -42.99 10.16 2.30
C ASN A 9 -41.62 10.75 2.60
N THR A 10 -41.53 11.93 3.25
CA THR A 10 -40.28 12.52 3.63
C THR A 10 -39.47 11.66 4.59
N GLN A 11 -40.17 11.02 5.54
CA GLN A 11 -39.51 10.09 6.45
C GLN A 11 -38.99 8.84 5.73
N LEU A 12 -39.79 8.27 4.83
CA LEU A 12 -39.38 7.14 4.00
C LEU A 12 -38.14 7.46 3.17
N GLU A 13 -38.10 8.61 2.51
CA GLU A 13 -36.93 9.04 1.74
C GLU A 13 -35.67 9.17 2.61
N ARG A 14 -35.79 9.71 3.82
CA ARG A 14 -34.70 9.80 4.78
C ARG A 14 -34.18 8.43 5.21
N GLU A 15 -35.11 7.53 5.52
CA GLU A 15 -34.77 6.16 5.93
C GLU A 15 -34.14 5.38 4.77
N GLN A 16 -34.64 5.49 3.54
CA GLN A 16 -34.03 4.90 2.35
C GLN A 16 -32.60 5.43 2.11
N THR A 17 -32.41 6.74 2.24
CA THR A 17 -31.08 7.36 2.08
C THR A 17 -30.12 6.87 3.16
N SER A 18 -30.59 6.76 4.41
CA SER A 18 -29.80 6.22 5.52
C SER A 18 -29.44 4.76 5.28
N TYR A 19 -30.40 3.95 4.87
CA TYR A 19 -30.19 2.54 4.54
C TYR A 19 -29.13 2.35 3.44
N HIS A 20 -29.25 3.08 2.34
CA HIS A 20 -28.28 3.01 1.24
C HIS A 20 -26.86 3.43 1.67
N ARG A 21 -26.76 4.43 2.54
CA ARG A 21 -25.48 4.87 3.11
C ARG A 21 -24.85 3.78 3.97
N GLU A 22 -25.63 3.19 4.87
CA GLU A 22 -25.14 2.12 5.75
C GLU A 22 -24.82 0.84 4.97
N ALA A 23 -25.61 0.48 3.96
CA ALA A 23 -25.36 -0.66 3.09
C ALA A 23 -24.04 -0.48 2.31
N SER A 24 -23.81 0.71 1.72
CA SER A 24 -22.55 1.03 1.03
C SER A 24 -21.37 1.01 1.97
N ARG A 25 -21.52 1.51 3.20
CA ARG A 25 -20.48 1.47 4.22
C ARG A 25 -20.14 0.04 4.64
N LEU A 26 -21.15 -0.80 4.85
CA LEU A 26 -20.97 -2.21 5.19
C LEU A 26 -20.22 -2.96 4.08
N GLU A 27 -20.61 -2.75 2.83
CA GLU A 27 -19.96 -3.36 1.67
C GLU A 27 -18.49 -2.90 1.56
N SER A 28 -18.22 -1.61 1.74
CA SER A 28 -16.85 -1.08 1.76
C SER A 28 -16.00 -1.71 2.86
N LEU A 29 -16.54 -1.83 4.09
CA LEU A 29 -15.84 -2.45 5.21
C LEU A 29 -15.59 -3.95 4.97
N ARG A 30 -16.56 -4.65 4.39
CA ARG A 30 -16.43 -6.06 4.02
C ARG A 30 -15.33 -6.26 2.99
N ASN A 31 -15.32 -5.46 1.93
CA ASN A 31 -14.29 -5.51 0.90
C ASN A 31 -12.89 -5.25 1.47
N ILE A 32 -12.74 -4.28 2.38
CA ILE A 32 -11.48 -4.01 3.09
C ILE A 32 -11.09 -5.20 3.95
N THR A 33 -12.01 -5.78 4.70
CA THR A 33 -11.73 -6.93 5.57
C THR A 33 -11.28 -8.14 4.74
N GLU A 34 -11.96 -8.46 3.65
CA GLU A 34 -11.61 -9.56 2.77
C GLU A 34 -10.25 -9.32 2.06
N ARG A 35 -10.00 -8.09 1.62
CA ARG A 35 -8.75 -7.72 0.93
C ARG A 35 -7.53 -7.79 1.84
N TYR A 36 -7.68 -7.42 3.10
CA TYR A 36 -6.59 -7.41 4.08
C TYR A 36 -6.69 -8.57 5.08
N ASP A 37 -7.46 -9.61 4.74
CA ASP A 37 -7.43 -10.86 5.48
C ASP A 37 -6.02 -11.47 5.35
N GLY A 38 -5.39 -11.81 6.46
CA GLY A 38 -3.98 -12.20 6.49
C GLY A 38 -2.99 -11.06 6.81
N TYR A 39 -3.39 -9.80 6.72
CA TYR A 39 -2.61 -8.69 7.28
C TYR A 39 -2.86 -8.56 8.79
N GLY A 40 -1.88 -8.02 9.51
CA GLY A 40 -2.03 -7.76 10.94
C GLY A 40 -3.22 -6.84 11.27
N ASN A 41 -3.79 -7.00 12.45
CA ASN A 41 -4.94 -6.20 12.90
C ASN A 41 -4.71 -4.68 12.76
N SER A 42 -3.50 -4.21 13.08
CA SER A 42 -3.14 -2.78 12.97
C SER A 42 -3.28 -2.24 11.55
N ILE A 43 -2.80 -2.99 10.55
CA ILE A 43 -2.86 -2.59 9.14
C ILE A 43 -4.31 -2.52 8.67
N ARG A 44 -5.10 -3.54 8.96
CA ARG A 44 -6.52 -3.58 8.63
C ARG A 44 -7.27 -2.40 9.23
N ARG A 45 -7.04 -2.08 10.52
CA ARG A 45 -7.68 -0.96 11.20
C ARG A 45 -7.33 0.40 10.58
N VAL A 46 -6.09 0.59 10.16
CA VAL A 46 -5.69 1.82 9.45
C VAL A 46 -6.36 1.88 8.07
N MET A 47 -6.42 0.76 7.35
CA MET A 47 -7.03 0.73 6.01
C MET A 47 -8.54 0.98 6.05
N GLU A 48 -9.23 0.61 7.12
CA GLU A 48 -10.64 0.98 7.38
C GLU A 48 -10.82 2.51 7.46
N GLN A 49 -9.78 3.26 7.86
CA GLN A 49 -9.80 4.72 7.92
C GLN A 49 -9.51 5.41 6.58
N LYS A 50 -9.13 4.69 5.54
CA LYS A 50 -8.71 5.26 4.25
C LYS A 50 -9.75 6.21 3.65
N ASN A 51 -11.03 5.90 3.75
CA ASN A 51 -12.11 6.73 3.22
C ASN A 51 -12.37 8.01 4.05
N HIS A 52 -11.90 8.04 5.31
CA HIS A 52 -12.08 9.17 6.23
C HIS A 52 -10.81 10.01 6.36
N VAL A 53 -9.66 9.47 5.98
CA VAL A 53 -8.36 10.12 6.07
C VAL A 53 -7.71 10.14 4.67
N PRO A 54 -7.87 11.23 3.92
CA PRO A 54 -7.46 11.29 2.50
C PRO A 54 -5.98 11.04 2.24
N GLY A 55 -5.12 11.25 3.24
CA GLY A 55 -3.68 11.07 3.13
C GLY A 55 -3.21 9.61 3.18
N ILE A 56 -4.08 8.63 3.45
CA ILE A 56 -3.73 7.21 3.42
C ILE A 56 -3.83 6.72 1.97
N ARG A 57 -2.71 6.25 1.40
CA ARG A 57 -2.66 5.78 0.00
C ARG A 57 -2.93 4.29 -0.14
N GLY A 58 -2.47 3.49 0.78
CA GLY A 58 -2.63 2.05 0.78
C GLY A 58 -1.41 1.36 1.36
N VAL A 59 -1.37 0.05 1.28
CA VAL A 59 -0.15 -0.72 1.57
C VAL A 59 0.72 -0.79 0.32
N VAL A 60 2.01 -1.05 0.48
CA VAL A 60 2.96 -1.17 -0.64
C VAL A 60 2.49 -2.18 -1.68
N ALA A 61 1.94 -3.32 -1.26
CA ALA A 61 1.40 -4.34 -2.15
C ALA A 61 0.27 -3.84 -3.08
N ASP A 62 -0.50 -2.84 -2.65
CA ASP A 62 -1.59 -2.26 -3.46
C ASP A 62 -1.08 -1.24 -4.49
N ILE A 63 0.08 -0.66 -4.25
CA ILE A 63 0.65 0.44 -5.03
C ILE A 63 1.59 -0.08 -6.12
N ILE A 64 2.36 -1.13 -5.80
CA ILE A 64 3.34 -1.72 -6.72
C ILE A 64 2.66 -2.79 -7.55
N HIS A 65 2.71 -2.63 -8.88
CA HIS A 65 2.26 -3.64 -9.84
C HIS A 65 3.47 -4.26 -10.54
N VAL A 66 3.46 -5.58 -10.64
CA VAL A 66 4.56 -6.35 -11.22
C VAL A 66 4.02 -7.40 -12.18
N GLU A 67 4.77 -7.66 -13.25
CA GLU A 67 4.46 -8.78 -14.13
C GLU A 67 4.66 -10.11 -13.42
N LYS A 68 3.81 -11.08 -13.73
CA LYS A 68 3.79 -12.41 -13.10
C LYS A 68 5.15 -13.09 -13.04
N ASN A 69 5.97 -12.90 -14.07
CA ASN A 69 7.32 -13.50 -14.16
C ASN A 69 8.28 -13.00 -13.08
N TYR A 70 8.06 -11.79 -12.54
CA TYR A 70 8.93 -11.14 -11.56
C TYR A 70 8.31 -11.06 -10.17
N GLU A 71 7.07 -11.54 -10.00
CA GLU A 71 6.30 -11.41 -8.76
C GLU A 71 7.07 -11.95 -7.56
N ILE A 72 7.58 -13.17 -7.64
CA ILE A 72 8.34 -13.81 -6.55
C ILE A 72 9.62 -13.01 -6.22
N ALA A 73 10.34 -12.55 -7.25
CA ALA A 73 11.57 -11.78 -7.05
C ALA A 73 11.31 -10.43 -6.35
N ILE A 74 10.25 -9.74 -6.76
CA ILE A 74 9.87 -8.44 -6.18
C ILE A 74 9.30 -8.61 -4.77
N GLU A 75 8.45 -9.60 -4.52
CA GLU A 75 7.96 -9.91 -3.18
C GLU A 75 9.12 -10.25 -2.23
N THR A 76 10.08 -11.03 -2.69
CA THR A 76 11.28 -11.36 -1.92
C THR A 76 12.11 -10.11 -1.62
N ALA A 77 12.29 -9.23 -2.58
CA ALA A 77 13.03 -7.99 -2.42
C ALA A 77 12.35 -7.02 -1.46
N LEU A 78 11.03 -6.92 -1.51
CA LEU A 78 10.23 -6.08 -0.59
C LEU A 78 10.21 -6.65 0.83
N GLY A 79 10.16 -7.97 0.96
CA GLY A 79 10.08 -8.64 2.27
C GLY A 79 8.95 -8.08 3.13
N GLY A 80 9.24 -7.75 4.38
CA GLY A 80 8.26 -7.16 5.30
C GLY A 80 7.70 -5.80 4.88
N SER A 81 8.37 -5.09 3.99
CA SER A 81 7.92 -3.77 3.50
C SER A 81 6.65 -3.85 2.66
N ILE A 82 6.30 -5.02 2.16
CA ILE A 82 5.08 -5.25 1.36
C ILE A 82 3.80 -4.84 2.10
N GLN A 83 3.82 -4.91 3.42
CA GLN A 83 2.69 -4.57 4.31
C GLN A 83 2.76 -3.14 4.86
N ASN A 84 3.81 -2.38 4.57
CA ASN A 84 3.95 -1.03 5.09
C ASN A 84 2.88 -0.11 4.48
N ILE A 85 2.38 0.81 5.29
CA ILE A 85 1.31 1.73 4.91
C ILE A 85 1.92 3.00 4.35
N VAL A 86 1.53 3.37 3.13
CA VAL A 86 1.98 4.58 2.45
C VAL A 86 1.02 5.72 2.76
N THR A 87 1.58 6.83 3.20
CA THR A 87 0.85 8.08 3.47
C THR A 87 1.41 9.23 2.63
N ASP A 88 0.63 10.28 2.42
CA ASP A 88 1.11 11.47 1.70
C ASP A 88 2.25 12.17 2.45
N ASN A 89 2.13 12.26 3.76
CA ASN A 89 3.04 13.01 4.61
C ASN A 89 3.14 12.42 6.02
N GLU A 90 4.05 12.96 6.81
CA GLU A 90 4.30 12.56 8.19
C GLU A 90 3.12 12.87 9.12
N ASP A 91 2.36 13.93 8.87
CA ASP A 91 1.20 14.30 9.69
C ASP A 91 0.11 13.23 9.63
N THR A 92 -0.18 12.71 8.45
CA THR A 92 -1.10 11.58 8.27
C THR A 92 -0.59 10.34 8.99
N ALA A 93 0.70 10.01 8.84
CA ALA A 93 1.32 8.89 9.53
C ALA A 93 1.20 9.03 11.06
N LYS A 94 1.50 10.22 11.60
CA LYS A 94 1.36 10.52 13.03
C LYS A 94 -0.06 10.34 13.53
N ARG A 95 -1.05 10.86 12.80
CA ARG A 95 -2.47 10.69 13.15
C ARG A 95 -2.86 9.22 13.24
N MET A 96 -2.37 8.38 12.33
CA MET A 96 -2.66 6.95 12.33
C MET A 96 -1.91 6.20 13.42
N ILE A 97 -0.70 6.61 13.75
CA ILE A 97 0.04 6.07 14.90
C ILE A 97 -0.72 6.36 16.20
N ASP A 98 -1.20 7.59 16.37
CA ASP A 98 -1.97 8.00 17.55
C ASP A 98 -3.32 7.27 17.63
N PHE A 99 -3.97 7.05 16.48
CA PHE A 99 -5.17 6.21 16.37
C PHE A 99 -4.92 4.77 16.84
N LEU A 100 -3.85 4.14 16.37
CA LEU A 100 -3.48 2.79 16.76
C LEU A 100 -3.16 2.69 18.25
N LYS A 101 -2.43 3.68 18.81
CA LYS A 101 -2.08 3.74 20.22
C LYS A 101 -3.31 3.89 21.11
N ARG A 102 -4.19 4.84 20.81
CA ARG A 102 -5.41 5.11 21.60
C ARG A 102 -6.34 3.91 21.65
N ASN A 103 -6.44 3.16 20.56
CA ASN A 103 -7.32 2.01 20.44
C ASN A 103 -6.64 0.67 20.76
N LYS A 104 -5.35 0.67 21.07
CA LYS A 104 -4.56 -0.54 21.35
C LYS A 104 -4.62 -1.58 20.21
N PHE A 105 -4.62 -1.12 18.97
CA PHE A 105 -4.72 -1.97 17.78
C PHE A 105 -3.38 -2.56 17.32
N GLY A 106 -2.30 -2.28 18.02
CA GLY A 106 -0.96 -2.77 17.68
C GLY A 106 -0.12 -1.73 16.95
N ARG A 107 0.89 -2.22 16.21
CA ARG A 107 1.88 -1.39 15.51
C ARG A 107 1.79 -1.59 14.01
N ALA A 108 2.09 -0.55 13.26
CA ALA A 108 2.28 -0.58 11.81
C ALA A 108 3.46 0.31 11.43
N THR A 109 4.09 0.02 10.31
CA THR A 109 5.12 0.87 9.73
C THR A 109 4.50 1.75 8.67
N PHE A 110 4.82 3.04 8.72
CA PHE A 110 4.32 4.04 7.77
C PHE A 110 5.47 4.57 6.92
N LEU A 111 5.18 4.78 5.65
CA LEU A 111 6.09 5.34 4.64
C LEU A 111 5.49 6.64 4.11
N PRO A 112 5.82 7.80 4.70
CA PRO A 112 5.36 9.10 4.19
C PRO A 112 6.05 9.42 2.87
N LEU A 113 5.30 9.75 1.81
CA LEU A 113 5.85 10.07 0.50
C LEU A 113 6.77 11.30 0.52
N THR A 114 6.49 12.25 1.41
CA THR A 114 7.34 13.44 1.61
C THR A 114 8.76 13.11 2.09
N SER A 115 8.95 11.95 2.71
CA SER A 115 10.27 11.45 3.14
C SER A 115 10.92 10.50 2.14
N MET A 116 10.23 10.16 1.04
CA MET A 116 10.70 9.21 0.04
C MET A 116 11.36 9.95 -1.12
N HIS A 117 12.61 10.35 -0.96
CA HIS A 117 13.35 11.14 -1.97
C HIS A 117 14.09 10.29 -3.00
N GLY A 118 13.87 8.99 -3.01
CA GLY A 118 14.64 8.04 -3.79
C GLY A 118 15.99 7.72 -3.12
N GLY A 119 16.33 6.46 -3.00
CA GLY A 119 17.67 6.04 -2.62
C GLY A 119 18.58 6.21 -3.84
N GLY A 120 19.70 6.90 -3.74
CA GLY A 120 20.70 6.86 -4.78
C GLY A 120 20.95 5.39 -5.19
N GLY A 121 20.82 5.06 -6.47
CA GLY A 121 20.86 3.69 -7.00
C GLY A 121 22.07 2.86 -6.55
N ILE A 122 22.34 1.77 -7.21
CA ILE A 122 23.53 0.95 -6.94
C ILE A 122 24.81 1.73 -7.25
N ARG A 123 25.85 1.55 -6.42
CA ARG A 123 27.14 2.21 -6.61
C ARG A 123 27.92 1.65 -7.78
N ASN A 124 27.82 0.34 -7.98
CA ASN A 124 28.55 -0.37 -9.04
C ASN A 124 27.61 -0.68 -10.21
N LEU A 125 27.58 0.22 -11.21
CA LEU A 125 26.75 0.04 -12.42
C LEU A 125 27.26 -1.12 -13.30
N GLU A 126 28.53 -1.53 -13.18
CA GLU A 126 29.07 -2.65 -13.93
C GLU A 126 28.42 -3.98 -13.52
N ALA A 127 27.91 -4.06 -12.27
CA ALA A 127 27.17 -5.22 -11.80
C ALA A 127 25.90 -5.50 -12.64
N LEU A 128 25.32 -4.49 -13.28
CA LEU A 128 24.16 -4.65 -14.17
C LEU A 128 24.51 -5.32 -15.51
N LYS A 129 25.79 -5.37 -15.86
CA LYS A 129 26.29 -5.99 -17.10
C LYS A 129 26.71 -7.46 -16.90
N GLU A 130 26.67 -7.93 -15.67
CA GLU A 130 27.04 -9.32 -15.35
C GLU A 130 26.06 -10.33 -15.95
N PRO A 131 26.52 -11.52 -16.33
CA PRO A 131 25.66 -12.56 -16.88
C PRO A 131 24.51 -12.91 -15.92
N GLY A 132 23.32 -13.09 -16.47
CA GLY A 132 22.14 -13.48 -15.72
C GLY A 132 21.41 -12.33 -15.02
N VAL A 133 21.87 -11.08 -15.13
CA VAL A 133 21.16 -9.93 -14.62
C VAL A 133 19.97 -9.59 -15.50
N ILE A 134 18.78 -9.53 -14.88
CA ILE A 134 17.54 -9.09 -15.55
C ILE A 134 17.45 -7.56 -15.47
N GLY A 135 17.73 -6.98 -14.32
CA GLY A 135 17.73 -5.53 -14.11
C GLY A 135 17.61 -5.14 -12.65
N LEU A 136 17.49 -3.84 -12.40
CA LEU A 136 17.14 -3.33 -11.09
C LEU A 136 15.65 -3.59 -10.79
N ALA A 137 15.36 -3.96 -9.56
CA ALA A 137 14.00 -4.31 -9.15
C ALA A 137 12.99 -3.16 -9.39
N ASN A 138 13.39 -1.90 -9.16
CA ASN A 138 12.52 -0.74 -9.41
C ASN A 138 12.19 -0.53 -10.89
N THR A 139 12.95 -1.08 -11.83
CA THR A 139 12.67 -1.02 -13.27
C THR A 139 11.73 -2.11 -13.76
N LEU A 140 11.48 -3.12 -12.94
CA LEU A 140 10.63 -4.28 -13.25
C LEU A 140 9.21 -4.16 -12.70
N ILE A 141 8.88 -3.00 -12.15
CA ILE A 141 7.57 -2.72 -11.57
C ILE A 141 6.89 -1.54 -12.25
N HIS A 142 5.59 -1.43 -12.06
CA HIS A 142 4.79 -0.31 -12.50
C HIS A 142 4.15 0.37 -11.30
N VAL A 143 4.33 1.68 -11.19
CA VAL A 143 3.69 2.53 -10.19
C VAL A 143 3.23 3.83 -10.85
N GLU A 144 2.27 4.51 -10.24
CA GLU A 144 1.97 5.89 -10.62
C GLU A 144 3.17 6.79 -10.31
N SER A 145 3.41 7.81 -11.12
CA SER A 145 4.60 8.69 -11.02
C SER A 145 4.81 9.31 -9.64
N ARG A 146 3.74 9.58 -8.90
CA ARG A 146 3.81 10.09 -7.52
C ARG A 146 4.48 9.11 -6.53
N PHE A 147 4.62 7.85 -6.90
CA PHE A 147 5.25 6.80 -6.09
C PHE A 147 6.65 6.42 -6.57
N ASP A 148 7.20 7.12 -7.56
CA ASP A 148 8.55 6.81 -8.09
C ASP A 148 9.62 6.85 -7.00
N GLY A 149 9.59 7.85 -6.12
CA GLY A 149 10.51 7.95 -4.99
C GLY A 149 10.40 6.79 -4.01
N LEU A 150 9.19 6.30 -3.77
CA LEU A 150 8.93 5.10 -2.95
C LEU A 150 9.54 3.85 -3.61
N ALA A 151 9.30 3.65 -4.90
CA ALA A 151 9.82 2.53 -5.66
C ALA A 151 11.35 2.52 -5.67
N ASP A 152 11.97 3.67 -5.92
CA ASP A 152 13.42 3.82 -5.91
C ASP A 152 14.03 3.56 -4.53
N GLN A 153 13.37 4.00 -3.47
CA GLN A 153 13.87 3.80 -2.12
C GLN A 153 13.76 2.34 -1.67
N LEU A 154 12.69 1.65 -2.02
CA LEU A 154 12.47 0.25 -1.64
C LEU A 154 13.23 -0.74 -2.52
N LEU A 155 13.37 -0.46 -3.81
CA LEU A 155 13.82 -1.42 -4.81
C LEU A 155 15.02 -0.95 -5.67
N GLY A 156 15.41 0.32 -5.58
CA GLY A 156 16.45 0.91 -6.43
C GLY A 156 17.88 0.39 -6.18
N ARG A 157 18.09 -0.41 -5.14
CA ARG A 157 19.39 -1.03 -4.80
C ARG A 157 19.36 -2.55 -4.90
N THR A 158 18.34 -3.12 -5.46
CA THR A 158 18.16 -4.56 -5.57
C THR A 158 18.28 -4.97 -7.03
N ILE A 159 19.20 -5.89 -7.31
CA ILE A 159 19.40 -6.49 -8.63
C ILE A 159 18.61 -7.78 -8.70
N VAL A 160 17.83 -7.94 -9.75
CA VAL A 160 17.11 -9.19 -10.05
C VAL A 160 17.92 -10.00 -11.06
N VAL A 161 18.10 -11.26 -10.76
CA VAL A 161 18.84 -12.21 -11.58
C VAL A 161 17.94 -13.38 -11.99
N ASP A 162 18.33 -14.07 -13.06
CA ASP A 162 17.62 -15.23 -13.60
C ASP A 162 17.83 -16.50 -12.76
N HIS A 163 19.01 -16.65 -12.14
CA HIS A 163 19.38 -17.82 -11.37
C HIS A 163 20.19 -17.47 -10.13
N ILE A 164 20.05 -18.27 -9.07
CA ILE A 164 20.74 -18.04 -7.78
C ILE A 164 22.27 -18.03 -7.92
N ASP A 165 22.84 -18.85 -8.78
CA ASP A 165 24.29 -18.92 -8.98
C ASP A 165 24.85 -17.60 -9.53
N HIS A 166 24.12 -16.94 -10.42
CA HIS A 166 24.49 -15.61 -10.91
C HIS A 166 24.41 -14.58 -9.81
N GLY A 167 23.39 -14.63 -8.95
CA GLY A 167 23.27 -13.78 -7.77
C GLY A 167 24.45 -13.92 -6.80
N ILE A 168 24.84 -15.16 -6.52
CA ILE A 168 25.99 -15.45 -5.65
C ILE A 168 27.30 -14.92 -6.28
N ALA A 169 27.48 -15.10 -7.58
CA ALA A 169 28.67 -14.63 -8.29
C ALA A 169 28.80 -13.09 -8.22
N ILE A 170 27.70 -12.37 -8.37
CA ILE A 170 27.65 -10.90 -8.29
C ILE A 170 27.90 -10.42 -6.86
N ALA A 171 27.30 -11.08 -5.87
CA ALA A 171 27.44 -10.69 -4.46
C ALA A 171 28.86 -10.84 -3.89
N ARG A 172 29.74 -11.61 -4.56
CA ARG A 172 31.14 -11.82 -4.17
C ARG A 172 32.11 -10.78 -4.76
N LYS A 173 31.66 -9.95 -5.71
CA LYS A 173 32.43 -8.88 -6.35
C LYS A 173 32.22 -7.53 -5.69
#